data_bfab75172ea9c95892e3f028817d66ae
#
_entry.id   bfab75172ea9c95892e3f028817d66ae
#
_cell.length_a   1.000
_cell.length_b   1.000
_cell.length_c   1.000
_cell.angle_alpha   90.00
_cell.angle_beta   90.00
_cell.angle_gamma   90.00
#
_symmetry.space_group_name_H-M   'P 1'
#
loop_
_entity.id
_entity.type
_entity.pdbx_description
1 polymer ?
#
loop_
_entity_poly.entity_id
_entity_poly.type
_entity_poly.pdbx_seq_one_letter_code
_entity_poly.pdbx_strand_id
1 'polypeptide(L)'
;VTTVDSSGYAPEWLRLREPADTAARAADLVALLPAGPAVVRDLGCGTGAMGRWLSGRLPKPQRWILHDQDPRLLEIAARSLPPGISVETEQADATRLNLTGTSLVTASALLDLLAKEEIQRLVKSCVDAQSPALFTLSVTGSARITPADAADEALNNAFNDHQRRAGKLGPEAAAFTAAEFTRHGWTVHTRPSPWQLGPEHRELIDTWYRGFVAAAREQQPDLAVPEDRQITEVTVHHQDLLALP
;
A
#
# COMPACT_ATOMS: atom_id res chain seq x y z
N VAL A 1 -7.38 6.61 -2.58
CA VAL A 1 -7.90 7.97 -2.59
C VAL A 1 -6.75 8.91 -2.41
N THR A 2 -6.44 9.57 -3.46
CA THR A 2 -5.14 10.21 -3.61
C THR A 2 -5.35 11.72 -3.62
N THR A 3 -4.96 12.42 -2.58
CA THR A 3 -4.51 13.79 -2.77
C THR A 3 -3.07 13.74 -3.30
N VAL A 4 -2.92 13.27 -4.54
CA VAL A 4 -1.68 13.46 -5.30
C VAL A 4 -1.85 14.81 -5.98
N ASP A 5 -1.16 15.79 -5.49
CA ASP A 5 -0.86 16.97 -6.29
C ASP A 5 0.34 16.67 -7.23
N SER A 6 0.71 17.62 -8.06
CA SER A 6 1.87 17.51 -8.95
C SER A 6 3.20 17.27 -8.21
N SER A 7 3.22 17.23 -6.88
CA SER A 7 4.37 17.05 -6.00
C SER A 7 4.37 15.71 -5.22
N GLY A 8 3.38 14.82 -5.42
CA GLY A 8 3.29 13.52 -4.73
C GLY A 8 2.23 13.46 -3.63
N TYR A 9 2.30 12.45 -2.77
CA TYR A 9 1.35 12.28 -1.65
C TYR A 9 1.63 13.30 -0.54
N ALA A 10 0.58 13.98 -0.05
CA ALA A 10 0.70 14.88 1.08
C ALA A 10 1.09 14.11 2.37
N PRO A 11 2.13 14.52 3.10
CA PRO A 11 2.52 13.88 4.36
C PRO A 11 1.38 13.81 5.40
N GLU A 12 0.50 14.82 5.39
CA GLU A 12 -0.68 14.90 6.27
C GLU A 12 -1.66 13.78 5.99
N TRP A 13 -1.89 13.46 4.72
CA TRP A 13 -2.72 12.32 4.32
C TRP A 13 -2.12 10.99 4.80
N LEU A 14 -0.81 10.79 4.59
CA LEU A 14 -0.12 9.57 5.04
C LEU A 14 -0.17 9.42 6.55
N ARG A 15 -0.04 10.52 7.30
CA ARG A 15 -0.16 10.52 8.76
C ARG A 15 -1.60 10.23 9.21
N LEU A 16 -2.59 10.78 8.52
CA LEU A 16 -4.01 10.62 8.88
C LEU A 16 -4.45 9.16 8.74
N ARG A 17 -3.99 8.46 7.71
CA ARG A 17 -4.38 7.07 7.45
C ARG A 17 -3.59 6.04 8.26
N GLU A 18 -2.41 6.37 8.76
CA GLU A 18 -1.49 5.42 9.39
C GLU A 18 -2.09 4.59 10.54
N PRO A 19 -2.93 5.13 11.45
CA PRO A 19 -3.59 4.30 12.47
C PRO A 19 -4.49 3.21 11.87
N ALA A 20 -5.27 3.54 10.85
CA ALA A 20 -6.13 2.58 10.14
C ALA A 20 -5.30 1.54 9.38
N ASP A 21 -4.23 1.96 8.69
CA ASP A 21 -3.27 1.07 8.04
C ASP A 21 -2.66 0.07 9.04
N THR A 22 -2.23 0.58 10.19
CA THR A 22 -1.62 -0.22 11.27
C THR A 22 -2.59 -1.27 11.83
N ALA A 23 -3.85 -0.91 12.00
CA ALA A 23 -4.88 -1.81 12.51
C ALA A 23 -5.29 -2.88 11.48
N ALA A 24 -5.23 -2.54 10.19
CA ALA A 24 -5.68 -3.41 9.10
C ALA A 24 -4.64 -4.46 8.69
N ARG A 25 -3.34 -4.14 8.79
CA ARG A 25 -2.27 -5.06 8.34
C ARG A 25 -2.32 -6.43 9.00
N ALA A 26 -2.17 -7.47 8.21
CA ALA A 26 -2.18 -8.87 8.64
C ALA A 26 -0.88 -9.26 9.37
N ALA A 27 -0.86 -9.05 10.69
CA ALA A 27 0.33 -9.30 11.51
C ALA A 27 0.75 -10.79 11.56
N ASP A 28 -0.16 -11.72 11.32
CA ASP A 28 0.11 -13.16 11.26
C ASP A 28 1.05 -13.55 10.11
N LEU A 29 1.08 -12.79 9.02
CA LEU A 29 2.02 -13.01 7.93
C LEU A 29 3.48 -12.77 8.36
N VAL A 30 3.71 -11.89 9.33
CA VAL A 30 5.07 -11.62 9.85
C VAL A 30 5.66 -12.82 10.54
N ALA A 31 4.82 -13.65 11.19
CA ALA A 31 5.26 -14.88 11.86
C ALA A 31 5.78 -15.97 10.90
N LEU A 32 5.47 -15.85 9.60
CA LEU A 32 5.92 -16.77 8.55
C LEU A 32 7.28 -16.35 7.95
N LEU A 33 7.79 -15.16 8.27
CA LEU A 33 9.06 -14.68 7.75
C LEU A 33 10.23 -15.51 8.31
N PRO A 34 11.29 -15.73 7.50
CA PRO A 34 12.49 -16.40 7.96
C PRO A 34 13.15 -15.67 9.14
N ALA A 35 13.65 -16.43 10.10
CA ALA A 35 14.42 -15.88 11.23
C ALA A 35 15.80 -15.39 10.76
N GLY A 36 16.30 -14.32 11.36
CA GLY A 36 17.65 -13.81 11.12
C GLY A 36 17.76 -12.30 11.10
N PRO A 37 18.98 -11.77 11.01
CA PRO A 37 19.20 -10.33 10.84
C PRO A 37 18.50 -9.84 9.58
N ALA A 38 17.78 -8.71 9.70
CA ALA A 38 16.98 -8.20 8.61
C ALA A 38 17.65 -7.03 7.89
N VAL A 39 17.95 -7.22 6.61
CA VAL A 39 18.16 -6.11 5.66
C VAL A 39 16.85 -5.92 4.93
N VAL A 40 16.12 -4.88 5.28
CA VAL A 40 14.78 -4.59 4.74
C VAL A 40 14.88 -3.45 3.72
N ARG A 41 14.31 -3.66 2.53
CA ARG A 41 14.07 -2.60 1.57
C ARG A 41 12.57 -2.29 1.52
N ASP A 42 12.21 -1.05 1.86
CA ASP A 42 10.83 -0.57 1.87
C ASP A 42 10.59 0.31 0.65
N LEU A 43 9.76 -0.17 -0.27
CA LEU A 43 9.53 0.41 -1.59
C LEU A 43 8.30 1.33 -1.56
N GLY A 44 8.48 2.58 -2.01
CA GLY A 44 7.45 3.60 -1.86
C GLY A 44 7.16 3.85 -0.38
N CYS A 45 8.22 4.05 0.41
CA CYS A 45 8.13 4.05 1.88
C CYS A 45 7.26 5.19 2.45
N GLY A 46 6.95 6.22 1.64
CA GLY A 46 6.22 7.38 2.10
C GLY A 46 6.89 8.03 3.31
N THR A 47 6.15 8.24 4.39
CA THR A 47 6.68 8.76 5.66
C THR A 47 7.26 7.69 6.59
N GLY A 48 7.46 6.44 6.13
CA GLY A 48 8.04 5.35 6.89
C GLY A 48 7.06 4.56 7.76
N ALA A 49 5.76 4.61 7.47
CA ALA A 49 4.71 3.92 8.24
C ALA A 49 4.90 2.40 8.31
N MET A 50 5.35 1.77 7.21
CA MET A 50 5.66 0.32 7.18
C MET A 50 6.83 0.01 8.11
N GLY A 51 7.89 0.81 8.08
CA GLY A 51 9.04 0.65 8.95
C GLY A 51 8.68 0.78 10.44
N ARG A 52 7.87 1.77 10.82
CA ARG A 52 7.38 1.92 12.21
C ARG A 52 6.56 0.71 12.65
N TRP A 53 5.68 0.22 11.80
CA TRP A 53 4.84 -0.93 12.11
C TRP A 53 5.63 -2.24 12.22
N LEU A 54 6.54 -2.50 11.27
CA LEU A 54 7.19 -3.81 11.13
C LEU A 54 8.44 -3.96 11.98
N SER A 55 9.20 -2.88 12.21
CA SER A 55 10.50 -2.96 12.90
C SER A 55 10.44 -3.53 14.32
N GLY A 56 9.34 -3.29 15.04
CA GLY A 56 9.10 -3.90 16.35
C GLY A 56 8.77 -5.40 16.33
N ARG A 57 8.51 -5.96 15.15
CA ARG A 57 8.08 -7.35 14.92
C ARG A 57 9.17 -8.23 14.30
N LEU A 58 10.25 -7.62 13.84
CA LEU A 58 11.40 -8.33 13.26
C LEU A 58 12.52 -8.51 14.26
N PRO A 59 13.35 -9.58 14.12
CA PRO A 59 14.53 -9.77 14.95
C PRO A 59 15.54 -8.64 14.74
N LYS A 60 16.40 -8.44 15.73
CA LYS A 60 17.52 -7.49 15.66
C LYS A 60 18.83 -8.23 15.43
N PRO A 61 19.86 -7.59 14.84
CA PRO A 61 19.90 -6.21 14.32
C PRO A 61 19.14 -6.04 13.00
N GLN A 62 18.74 -4.80 12.70
CA GLN A 62 18.03 -4.44 11.46
C GLN A 62 18.75 -3.30 10.74
N ARG A 63 18.77 -3.37 9.41
CA ARG A 63 19.15 -2.30 8.50
C ARG A 63 18.00 -2.06 7.53
N TRP A 64 17.50 -0.83 7.47
CA TRP A 64 16.42 -0.43 6.58
C TRP A 64 16.95 0.48 5.49
N ILE A 65 16.59 0.18 4.25
CA ILE A 65 16.86 1.01 3.08
C ILE A 65 15.50 1.44 2.55
N LEU A 66 15.20 2.72 2.71
CA LEU A 66 13.91 3.32 2.40
C LEU A 66 13.95 3.92 1.00
N HIS A 67 13.05 3.49 0.13
CA HIS A 67 12.96 3.97 -1.24
C HIS A 67 11.68 4.76 -1.45
N ASP A 68 11.79 5.95 -2.01
CA ASP A 68 10.67 6.75 -2.51
C ASP A 68 11.16 7.64 -3.66
N GLN A 69 10.23 8.12 -4.49
CA GLN A 69 10.54 9.10 -5.53
C GLN A 69 10.53 10.54 -4.98
N ASP A 70 9.81 10.77 -3.88
CA ASP A 70 9.71 12.09 -3.24
C ASP A 70 10.78 12.25 -2.15
N PRO A 71 11.78 13.11 -2.35
CA PRO A 71 12.84 13.34 -1.36
C PRO A 71 12.32 13.93 -0.04
N ARG A 72 11.16 14.64 -0.06
CA ARG A 72 10.55 15.20 1.15
C ARG A 72 10.02 14.08 2.05
N LEU A 73 9.41 13.05 1.45
CA LEU A 73 8.92 11.88 2.18
C LEU A 73 10.09 11.07 2.74
N LEU A 74 11.16 10.87 1.97
CA LEU A 74 12.39 10.21 2.44
C LEU A 74 13.01 10.90 3.65
N GLU A 75 13.03 12.24 3.67
CA GLU A 75 13.55 13.00 4.80
C GLU A 75 12.74 12.77 6.08
N ILE A 76 11.40 12.69 5.96
CA ILE A 76 10.51 12.36 7.07
C ILE A 76 10.73 10.89 7.51
N ALA A 77 10.75 9.97 6.58
CA ALA A 77 10.92 8.54 6.83
C ALA A 77 12.24 8.23 7.56
N ALA A 78 13.36 8.85 7.13
CA ALA A 78 14.66 8.65 7.72
C ALA A 78 14.72 8.93 9.23
N ARG A 79 13.90 9.88 9.71
CA ARG A 79 13.82 10.28 11.12
C ARG A 79 12.73 9.58 11.91
N SER A 80 11.93 8.74 11.27
CA SER A 80 10.69 8.21 11.82
C SER A 80 10.80 6.81 12.41
N LEU A 81 11.84 6.06 12.08
CA LEU A 81 12.04 4.72 12.59
C LEU A 81 12.55 4.73 14.04
N PRO A 82 12.22 3.69 14.84
CA PRO A 82 12.67 3.60 16.23
C PRO A 82 14.20 3.66 16.37
N PRO A 83 14.74 4.18 17.49
CA PRO A 83 16.17 4.23 17.73
C PRO A 83 16.80 2.83 17.77
N GLY A 84 18.08 2.74 17.36
CA GLY A 84 18.84 1.50 17.29
C GLY A 84 18.65 0.70 16.00
N ILE A 85 17.95 1.26 15.01
CA ILE A 85 17.83 0.73 13.66
C ILE A 85 18.75 1.54 12.75
N SER A 86 19.54 0.85 11.90
CA SER A 86 20.28 1.50 10.83
C SER A 86 19.35 1.87 9.70
N VAL A 87 19.29 3.14 9.31
CA VAL A 87 18.41 3.65 8.25
C VAL A 87 19.21 4.34 7.17
N GLU A 88 18.95 3.95 5.93
CA GLU A 88 19.47 4.59 4.72
C GLU A 88 18.30 4.96 3.83
N THR A 89 18.45 5.99 3.01
CA THR A 89 17.44 6.44 2.06
C THR A 89 18.01 6.46 0.65
N GLU A 90 17.23 6.00 -0.31
CA GLU A 90 17.58 6.02 -1.73
C GLU A 90 16.38 6.59 -2.52
N GLN A 91 16.59 7.72 -3.20
CA GLN A 91 15.61 8.24 -4.14
C GLN A 91 15.65 7.40 -5.42
N ALA A 92 14.65 6.55 -5.63
CA ALA A 92 14.66 5.58 -6.73
C ALA A 92 13.26 5.16 -7.18
N ASP A 93 13.19 4.64 -8.40
CA ASP A 93 12.04 3.91 -8.91
C ASP A 93 11.99 2.50 -8.27
N ALA A 94 10.93 2.25 -7.49
CA ALA A 94 10.72 1.00 -6.77
C ALA A 94 10.75 -0.27 -7.66
N THR A 95 10.53 -0.12 -8.96
CA THR A 95 10.45 -1.23 -9.93
C THR A 95 11.77 -1.53 -10.63
N ARG A 96 12.85 -0.79 -10.32
CA ARG A 96 14.15 -0.86 -11.00
C ARG A 96 15.33 -1.02 -10.06
N LEU A 97 15.11 -1.67 -8.93
CA LEU A 97 16.13 -1.82 -7.88
C LEU A 97 16.88 -3.14 -8.01
N ASN A 98 18.17 -3.09 -7.68
CA ASN A 98 18.93 -4.29 -7.38
C ASN A 98 18.70 -4.69 -5.92
N LEU A 99 18.07 -5.84 -5.71
CA LEU A 99 17.70 -6.34 -4.38
C LEU A 99 18.73 -7.32 -3.79
N THR A 100 19.90 -7.47 -4.40
CA THR A 100 20.96 -8.37 -3.91
C THR A 100 21.33 -8.04 -2.45
N GLY A 101 21.38 -9.06 -1.60
CA GLY A 101 21.68 -8.92 -0.17
C GLY A 101 20.52 -8.39 0.68
N THR A 102 19.34 -8.25 0.10
CA THR A 102 18.10 -7.95 0.84
C THR A 102 17.55 -9.24 1.45
N SER A 103 17.13 -9.19 2.70
CA SER A 103 16.46 -10.32 3.37
C SER A 103 14.95 -10.19 3.43
N LEU A 104 14.41 -9.01 3.14
CA LEU A 104 12.97 -8.75 3.04
C LEU A 104 12.71 -7.51 2.19
N VAL A 105 11.82 -7.63 1.23
CA VAL A 105 11.27 -6.51 0.47
C VAL A 105 9.88 -6.19 1.01
N THR A 106 9.61 -4.92 1.28
CA THR A 106 8.29 -4.46 1.73
C THR A 106 7.74 -3.36 0.83
N ALA A 107 6.43 -3.29 0.72
CA ALA A 107 5.71 -2.16 0.16
C ALA A 107 4.32 -2.07 0.80
N SER A 108 3.77 -0.87 0.88
CA SER A 108 2.43 -0.65 1.44
C SER A 108 1.64 0.31 0.56
N ALA A 109 0.45 -0.10 0.09
CA ALA A 109 -0.41 0.67 -0.81
C ALA A 109 0.34 1.17 -2.08
N LEU A 110 1.14 0.29 -2.68
CA LEU A 110 1.96 0.59 -3.85
C LEU A 110 1.52 -0.17 -5.09
N LEU A 111 1.12 -1.45 -4.97
CA LEU A 111 0.93 -2.33 -6.12
C LEU A 111 -0.12 -1.82 -7.10
N ASP A 112 -1.21 -1.24 -6.61
CA ASP A 112 -2.30 -0.68 -7.42
C ASP A 112 -1.88 0.51 -8.30
N LEU A 113 -0.73 1.13 -7.98
CA LEU A 113 -0.15 2.23 -8.76
C LEU A 113 0.74 1.76 -9.90
N LEU A 114 1.03 0.46 -9.99
CA LEU A 114 1.98 -0.11 -10.94
C LEU A 114 1.27 -0.70 -12.16
N ALA A 115 1.94 -0.60 -13.31
CA ALA A 115 1.56 -1.31 -14.51
C ALA A 115 1.97 -2.79 -14.43
N LYS A 116 1.40 -3.61 -15.29
CA LYS A 116 1.67 -5.04 -15.35
C LYS A 116 3.17 -5.36 -15.48
N GLU A 117 3.84 -4.68 -16.38
CA GLU A 117 5.28 -4.87 -16.64
C GLU A 117 6.15 -4.40 -15.47
N GLU A 118 5.66 -3.43 -14.69
CA GLU A 118 6.34 -2.94 -13.50
C GLU A 118 6.27 -3.97 -12.38
N ILE A 119 5.09 -4.57 -12.14
CA ILE A 119 4.95 -5.67 -11.20
C ILE A 119 5.80 -6.87 -11.62
N GLN A 120 5.82 -7.22 -12.91
CA GLN A 120 6.66 -8.31 -13.39
C GLN A 120 8.15 -8.07 -13.13
N ARG A 121 8.64 -6.84 -13.33
CA ARG A 121 10.02 -6.49 -12.99
C ARG A 121 10.30 -6.57 -11.50
N LEU A 122 9.38 -6.04 -10.67
CA LEU A 122 9.50 -6.10 -9.22
C LEU A 122 9.56 -7.55 -8.72
N VAL A 123 8.62 -8.40 -9.15
CA VAL A 123 8.60 -9.82 -8.79
C VAL A 123 9.89 -10.50 -9.25
N LYS A 124 10.32 -10.26 -10.49
CA LYS A 124 11.58 -10.84 -10.99
C LYS A 124 12.78 -10.41 -10.14
N SER A 125 12.86 -9.15 -9.74
CA SER A 125 13.95 -8.66 -8.87
C SER A 125 13.94 -9.37 -7.50
N CYS A 126 12.77 -9.61 -6.90
CA CYS A 126 12.63 -10.38 -5.67
C CYS A 126 13.09 -11.84 -5.87
N VAL A 127 12.65 -12.46 -6.97
CA VAL A 127 13.01 -13.85 -7.32
C VAL A 127 14.52 -14.00 -7.55
N ASP A 128 15.11 -13.12 -8.35
CA ASP A 128 16.56 -13.16 -8.65
C ASP A 128 17.41 -12.98 -7.38
N ALA A 129 16.94 -12.16 -6.44
CA ALA A 129 17.62 -11.93 -5.16
C ALA A 129 17.25 -12.95 -4.07
N GLN A 130 16.31 -13.87 -4.33
CA GLN A 130 15.76 -14.82 -3.33
C GLN A 130 15.28 -14.10 -2.06
N SER A 131 14.72 -12.91 -2.22
CA SER A 131 14.29 -12.04 -1.12
C SER A 131 12.79 -12.18 -0.90
N PRO A 132 12.33 -12.72 0.25
CA PRO A 132 10.91 -12.67 0.63
C PRO A 132 10.29 -11.29 0.42
N ALA A 133 9.01 -11.26 0.04
CA ALA A 133 8.30 -10.02 -0.23
C ALA A 133 7.00 -9.93 0.59
N LEU A 134 6.85 -8.89 1.40
CA LEU A 134 5.65 -8.58 2.18
C LEU A 134 5.02 -7.28 1.64
N PHE A 135 3.94 -7.42 0.88
CA PHE A 135 3.21 -6.30 0.32
C PHE A 135 1.85 -6.16 1.02
N THR A 136 1.56 -4.97 1.53
CA THR A 136 0.38 -4.73 2.36
C THR A 136 -0.54 -3.66 1.78
N LEU A 137 -1.81 -3.72 2.17
CA LEU A 137 -2.82 -2.70 1.89
C LEU A 137 -3.02 -2.42 0.40
N SER A 138 -2.94 -3.44 -0.43
CA SER A 138 -3.30 -3.33 -1.85
C SER A 138 -4.82 -3.33 -1.97
N VAL A 139 -5.40 -2.29 -2.57
CA VAL A 139 -6.86 -2.20 -2.76
C VAL A 139 -7.37 -3.33 -3.65
N THR A 140 -8.58 -3.82 -3.36
CA THR A 140 -9.25 -4.88 -4.13
C THR A 140 -10.51 -4.39 -4.87
N GLY A 141 -10.68 -3.07 -4.94
CA GLY A 141 -11.72 -2.43 -5.74
C GLY A 141 -13.11 -2.40 -5.11
N SER A 142 -13.23 -2.70 -3.81
CA SER A 142 -14.51 -2.66 -3.11
C SER A 142 -14.43 -1.74 -1.89
N ALA A 143 -15.38 -0.81 -1.80
CA ALA A 143 -15.65 -0.02 -0.61
C ALA A 143 -17.13 -0.13 -0.25
N ARG A 144 -17.43 -0.32 1.03
CA ARG A 144 -18.78 -0.30 1.58
C ARG A 144 -18.94 0.94 2.46
N ILE A 145 -20.00 1.67 2.26
CA ILE A 145 -20.30 2.93 2.95
C ILE A 145 -21.62 2.78 3.69
N THR A 146 -21.68 3.23 4.93
CA THR A 146 -22.89 3.24 5.76
C THR A 146 -23.31 4.67 6.09
N PRO A 147 -24.59 5.04 5.92
CA PRO A 147 -25.68 4.28 5.29
C PRO A 147 -25.44 4.05 3.80
N ALA A 148 -25.95 2.93 3.27
CA ALA A 148 -25.83 2.61 1.85
C ALA A 148 -26.60 3.59 0.98
N ASP A 149 -26.10 3.84 -0.23
CA ASP A 149 -26.74 4.70 -1.23
C ASP A 149 -26.79 3.97 -2.58
N ALA A 150 -27.80 4.26 -3.38
CA ALA A 150 -27.96 3.67 -4.71
C ALA A 150 -26.79 4.01 -5.66
N ALA A 151 -26.05 5.09 -5.43
CA ALA A 151 -24.90 5.48 -6.21
C ALA A 151 -23.61 4.71 -5.86
N ASP A 152 -23.56 3.95 -4.76
CA ASP A 152 -22.32 3.33 -4.25
C ASP A 152 -21.67 2.37 -5.25
N GLU A 153 -22.46 1.60 -5.98
CA GLU A 153 -21.94 0.68 -6.99
C GLU A 153 -21.31 1.44 -8.17
N ALA A 154 -21.98 2.44 -8.68
CA ALA A 154 -21.49 3.28 -9.77
C ALA A 154 -20.23 4.05 -9.34
N LEU A 155 -20.19 4.55 -8.11
CA LEU A 155 -19.05 5.24 -7.51
C LEU A 155 -17.83 4.30 -7.40
N ASN A 156 -18.01 3.07 -6.90
CA ASN A 156 -16.95 2.06 -6.85
C ASN A 156 -16.40 1.73 -8.25
N ASN A 157 -17.30 1.52 -9.22
CA ASN A 157 -16.89 1.18 -10.59
C ASN A 157 -16.10 2.32 -11.24
N ALA A 158 -16.58 3.55 -11.15
CA ALA A 158 -15.89 4.72 -11.69
C ALA A 158 -14.52 4.95 -11.03
N PHE A 159 -14.41 4.74 -9.71
CA PHE A 159 -13.16 4.80 -9.00
C PHE A 159 -12.17 3.71 -9.46
N ASN A 160 -12.63 2.47 -9.64
CA ASN A 160 -11.80 1.37 -10.12
C ASN A 160 -11.28 1.65 -11.55
N ASP A 161 -12.13 2.19 -12.42
CA ASP A 161 -11.71 2.61 -13.76
C ASP A 161 -10.69 3.74 -13.72
N HIS A 162 -10.85 4.70 -12.79
CA HIS A 162 -9.84 5.71 -12.55
C HIS A 162 -8.49 5.11 -12.14
N GLN A 163 -8.47 4.10 -11.25
CA GLN A 163 -7.23 3.44 -10.83
C GLN A 163 -6.52 2.68 -11.97
N ARG A 164 -7.25 2.21 -12.98
CA ARG A 164 -6.69 1.54 -14.17
C ARG A 164 -6.09 2.49 -15.20
N ARG A 165 -6.19 3.80 -15.00
CA ARG A 165 -5.66 4.80 -15.94
C ARG A 165 -4.16 4.63 -16.14
N ALA A 166 -3.68 5.05 -17.31
CA ALA A 166 -2.28 4.96 -17.71
C ALA A 166 -1.68 3.53 -17.65
N GLY A 167 -2.51 2.50 -17.84
CA GLY A 167 -2.08 1.10 -17.87
C GLY A 167 -1.78 0.49 -16.51
N LYS A 168 -2.15 1.17 -15.42
CA LYS A 168 -2.02 0.61 -14.06
C LYS A 168 -2.98 -0.56 -13.84
N LEU A 169 -2.61 -1.51 -12.99
CA LEU A 169 -3.47 -2.65 -12.68
C LEU A 169 -4.59 -2.31 -11.68
N GLY A 170 -4.42 -1.25 -10.87
CA GLY A 170 -5.45 -0.86 -9.90
C GLY A 170 -5.85 -2.04 -9.00
N PRO A 171 -7.15 -2.32 -8.87
CA PRO A 171 -7.65 -3.35 -7.95
C PRO A 171 -7.22 -4.79 -8.27
N GLU A 172 -6.76 -5.07 -9.47
CA GLU A 172 -6.26 -6.40 -9.87
C GLU A 172 -4.80 -6.64 -9.48
N ALA A 173 -4.08 -5.62 -9.03
CA ALA A 173 -2.64 -5.68 -8.79
C ALA A 173 -2.22 -6.74 -7.77
N ALA A 174 -2.95 -6.87 -6.65
CA ALA A 174 -2.63 -7.86 -5.62
C ALA A 174 -2.75 -9.30 -6.15
N ALA A 175 -3.85 -9.61 -6.83
CA ALA A 175 -4.09 -10.94 -7.41
C ALA A 175 -3.07 -11.26 -8.52
N PHE A 176 -2.76 -10.28 -9.36
CA PHE A 176 -1.74 -10.42 -10.41
C PHE A 176 -0.35 -10.69 -9.81
N THR A 177 0.03 -9.94 -8.76
CA THR A 177 1.32 -10.13 -8.08
C THR A 177 1.44 -11.52 -7.45
N ALA A 178 0.38 -12.00 -6.81
CA ALA A 178 0.33 -13.34 -6.24
C ALA A 178 0.51 -14.43 -7.31
N ALA A 179 -0.20 -14.31 -8.43
CA ALA A 179 -0.08 -15.24 -9.56
C ALA A 179 1.34 -15.20 -10.18
N GLU A 180 1.94 -14.02 -10.27
CA GLU A 180 3.29 -13.86 -10.82
C GLU A 180 4.35 -14.54 -9.94
N PHE A 181 4.33 -14.36 -8.61
CA PHE A 181 5.21 -15.11 -7.70
C PHE A 181 4.99 -16.63 -7.78
N THR A 182 3.72 -17.08 -7.84
CA THR A 182 3.38 -18.50 -7.98
C THR A 182 3.95 -19.09 -9.27
N ARG A 183 3.93 -18.34 -10.38
CA ARG A 183 4.56 -18.76 -11.66
C ARG A 183 6.07 -18.99 -11.54
N HIS A 184 6.73 -18.27 -10.62
CA HIS A 184 8.15 -18.48 -10.31
C HIS A 184 8.41 -19.58 -9.28
N GLY A 185 7.39 -20.35 -8.88
CA GLY A 185 7.50 -21.45 -7.93
C GLY A 185 7.50 -21.05 -6.45
N TRP A 186 7.19 -19.77 -6.16
CA TRP A 186 7.16 -19.27 -4.80
C TRP A 186 5.87 -19.64 -4.07
N THR A 187 5.98 -19.81 -2.76
CA THR A 187 4.83 -19.97 -1.87
C THR A 187 4.23 -18.60 -1.56
N VAL A 188 2.93 -18.42 -1.82
CA VAL A 188 2.25 -17.16 -1.60
C VAL A 188 1.15 -17.32 -0.57
N HIS A 189 1.20 -16.48 0.47
CA HIS A 189 0.16 -16.34 1.49
C HIS A 189 -0.55 -15.01 1.33
N THR A 190 -1.87 -15.03 1.30
CA THR A 190 -2.68 -13.80 1.21
C THR A 190 -3.62 -13.70 2.40
N ARG A 191 -3.90 -12.45 2.84
CA ARG A 191 -4.87 -12.14 3.89
C ARG A 191 -5.69 -10.92 3.53
N PRO A 192 -7.00 -10.91 3.80
CA PRO A 192 -7.76 -9.66 3.77
C PRO A 192 -7.23 -8.71 4.86
N SER A 193 -7.09 -7.44 4.50
CA SER A 193 -6.64 -6.38 5.40
C SER A 193 -7.51 -5.12 5.27
N PRO A 194 -8.84 -5.25 5.50
CA PRO A 194 -9.75 -4.15 5.27
C PRO A 194 -9.55 -3.02 6.29
N TRP A 195 -9.64 -1.77 5.85
CA TRP A 195 -9.97 -0.71 6.78
C TRP A 195 -11.40 -0.90 7.28
N GLN A 196 -11.57 -0.73 8.56
CA GLN A 196 -12.86 -0.67 9.23
C GLN A 196 -12.94 0.66 9.98
N LEU A 197 -13.55 1.64 9.34
CA LEU A 197 -13.58 3.01 9.86
C LEU A 197 -14.95 3.28 10.46
N GLY A 198 -14.96 3.64 11.74
CA GLY A 198 -16.14 4.05 12.50
C GLY A 198 -16.12 5.54 12.87
N PRO A 199 -17.02 5.97 13.76
CA PRO A 199 -17.17 7.38 14.13
C PRO A 199 -15.89 8.05 14.64
N GLU A 200 -15.00 7.28 15.27
CA GLU A 200 -13.70 7.73 15.77
C GLU A 200 -12.72 8.11 14.65
N HIS A 201 -12.99 7.68 13.41
CA HIS A 201 -12.19 7.97 12.22
C HIS A 201 -12.79 9.07 11.35
N ARG A 202 -13.60 9.98 11.91
CA ARG A 202 -14.39 10.97 11.16
C ARG A 202 -13.57 11.75 10.13
N GLU A 203 -12.43 12.30 10.54
CA GLU A 203 -11.58 13.09 9.64
C GLU A 203 -11.03 12.24 8.47
N LEU A 204 -10.68 10.97 8.75
CA LEU A 204 -10.22 10.04 7.72
C LEU A 204 -11.34 9.67 6.75
N ILE A 205 -12.55 9.39 7.26
CA ILE A 205 -13.74 9.09 6.44
C ILE A 205 -14.02 10.27 5.51
N ASP A 206 -14.08 11.49 6.04
CA ASP A 206 -14.44 12.70 5.26
C ASP A 206 -13.38 13.00 4.19
N THR A 207 -12.09 12.82 4.52
CA THR A 207 -11.00 13.06 3.57
C THR A 207 -10.95 11.97 2.51
N TRP A 208 -11.09 10.71 2.91
CA TRP A 208 -11.15 9.57 2.00
C TRP A 208 -12.33 9.69 1.04
N TYR A 209 -13.53 9.98 1.53
CA TYR A 209 -14.73 10.06 0.71
C TYR A 209 -14.64 11.18 -0.34
N ARG A 210 -14.19 12.37 0.06
CA ARG A 210 -13.96 13.47 -0.88
C ARG A 210 -13.02 13.09 -2.03
N GLY A 211 -11.90 12.48 -1.72
CA GLY A 211 -10.96 12.04 -2.74
C GLY A 211 -11.49 10.86 -3.58
N PHE A 212 -12.28 9.95 -2.98
CA PHE A 212 -12.93 8.84 -3.66
C PHE A 212 -13.91 9.32 -4.71
N VAL A 213 -14.76 10.29 -4.34
CA VAL A 213 -15.70 10.95 -5.25
C VAL A 213 -14.97 11.77 -6.31
N ALA A 214 -13.95 12.52 -5.94
CA ALA A 214 -13.18 13.33 -6.89
C ALA A 214 -12.56 12.47 -7.99
N ALA A 215 -11.88 11.36 -7.62
CA ALA A 215 -11.28 10.44 -8.56
C ALA A 215 -12.33 9.74 -9.46
N ALA A 216 -13.47 9.35 -8.89
CA ALA A 216 -14.56 8.76 -9.68
C ALA A 216 -15.14 9.76 -10.69
N ARG A 217 -15.31 11.03 -10.32
CA ARG A 217 -15.79 12.09 -11.21
C ARG A 217 -14.77 12.47 -12.31
N GLU A 218 -13.48 12.31 -12.07
CA GLU A 218 -12.50 12.45 -13.15
C GLU A 218 -12.69 11.40 -14.25
N GLN A 219 -13.20 10.22 -13.91
CA GLN A 219 -13.51 9.13 -14.84
C GLN A 219 -14.91 9.27 -15.42
N GLN A 220 -15.88 9.68 -14.61
CA GLN A 220 -17.28 9.86 -14.98
C GLN A 220 -17.80 11.19 -14.44
N PRO A 221 -17.64 12.31 -15.19
CA PRO A 221 -17.98 13.66 -14.72
C PRO A 221 -19.44 13.85 -14.28
N ASP A 222 -20.38 13.17 -14.93
CA ASP A 222 -21.82 13.28 -14.66
C ASP A 222 -22.30 12.33 -13.55
N LEU A 223 -21.38 11.69 -12.79
CA LEU A 223 -21.75 10.78 -11.73
C LEU A 223 -22.50 11.52 -10.61
N ALA A 224 -23.77 11.19 -10.46
CA ALA A 224 -24.63 11.72 -9.41
C ALA A 224 -24.29 11.05 -8.07
N VAL A 225 -23.63 11.79 -7.20
CA VAL A 225 -23.27 11.35 -5.83
C VAL A 225 -23.76 12.40 -4.85
N PRO A 226 -24.43 12.00 -3.73
CA PRO A 226 -24.83 12.94 -2.69
C PRO A 226 -23.59 13.63 -2.08
N GLU A 227 -23.56 14.98 -2.13
CA GLU A 227 -22.42 15.76 -1.62
C GLU A 227 -22.41 15.85 -0.09
N ASP A 228 -23.59 15.94 0.52
CA ASP A 228 -23.78 16.11 1.98
C ASP A 228 -24.08 14.78 2.69
N ARG A 229 -23.48 13.68 2.22
CA ARG A 229 -23.74 12.36 2.78
C ARG A 229 -23.19 12.23 4.20
N GLN A 230 -24.06 11.93 5.16
CA GLN A 230 -23.67 11.64 6.54
C GLN A 230 -23.19 10.21 6.66
N ILE A 231 -21.89 9.99 6.45
CA ILE A 231 -21.28 8.66 6.52
C ILE A 231 -20.94 8.36 7.96
N THR A 232 -21.37 7.21 8.46
CA THR A 232 -21.08 6.72 9.83
C THR A 232 -19.98 5.68 9.86
N GLU A 233 -19.88 4.84 8.81
CA GLU A 233 -18.88 3.78 8.71
C GLU A 233 -18.41 3.61 7.28
N VAL A 234 -17.16 3.21 7.12
CA VAL A 234 -16.59 2.80 5.83
C VAL A 234 -15.77 1.54 5.99
N THR A 235 -15.99 0.55 5.12
CA THR A 235 -15.06 -0.57 4.94
C THR A 235 -14.39 -0.45 3.59
N VAL A 236 -13.06 -0.27 3.56
CA VAL A 236 -12.29 -0.31 2.31
C VAL A 236 -11.54 -1.63 2.26
N HIS A 237 -11.79 -2.42 1.23
CA HIS A 237 -11.19 -3.75 1.13
C HIS A 237 -9.78 -3.68 0.54
N HIS A 238 -8.83 -4.26 1.27
CA HIS A 238 -7.44 -4.46 0.87
C HIS A 238 -7.05 -5.92 1.04
N GLN A 239 -5.93 -6.27 0.43
CA GLN A 239 -5.29 -7.57 0.59
C GLN A 239 -3.81 -7.37 0.89
N ASP A 240 -3.31 -8.13 1.88
CA ASP A 240 -1.90 -8.29 2.16
C ASP A 240 -1.40 -9.60 1.54
N LEU A 241 -0.14 -9.60 1.12
CA LEU A 241 0.53 -10.71 0.45
C LEU A 241 1.93 -10.90 1.03
N LEU A 242 2.26 -12.14 1.37
CA LEU A 242 3.62 -12.60 1.67
C LEU A 242 4.02 -13.64 0.62
N ALA A 243 5.12 -13.40 -0.08
CA ALA A 243 5.73 -14.36 -1.01
C ALA A 243 7.08 -14.83 -0.47
N LEU A 244 7.27 -16.15 -0.46
CA LEU A 244 8.45 -16.85 0.04
C LEU A 244 9.07 -17.70 -1.07
N PRO A 245 10.42 -17.75 -1.18
CA PRO A 245 11.14 -18.63 -2.11
C PRO A 245 10.78 -20.11 -2.01
#